data_24f01b0b8ee8a20366f2f324320ffd70
#
_entry.id   24f01b0b8ee8a20366f2f324320ffd70
#
_cell.length_a   1.000
_cell.length_b   1.000
_cell.length_c   1.000
_cell.angle_alpha   90.00
_cell.angle_beta   90.00
_cell.angle_gamma   90.00
#
_symmetry.space_group_name_H-M   'P 1'
#
loop_
_entity.id
_entity.type
_entity.pdbx_description
1 polymer ?
#
loop_
_entity_poly.entity_id
_entity_poly.type
_entity_poly.pdbx_seq_one_letter_code
_entity_poly.pdbx_strand_id
1 'polypeptide(L)'
;MNSSRRTLILRLWVASLCLLTSVAHAQDVAEIPDAVRENVELLVHKGLEDTVGYAFVRDLTTEVGPRLAGSEAEARARSWSTQKLAELGFANIRTEPFTIPYWSRRVDRGSIVSPAPQNMVITALGGSTSTPPGGVEAEVIRFESMRELRAASSDIVAGKIVFIDEKMTRTQDGSGYGMAVRKRRNCATTTSEKDGVACLIRSVGTQDRRFAHTGMMSRSAAVGDGPAAAVSPPDAEQLTRLLENGPVRIRLDIQVEAQSEAPSGNVIAEVVGRERPEEVVLLGCHLDSWDLGTGAVDDGAGCGIVVGAAHLILSLDEAPRRTIRIVLYGAEEVGVLGGHAYAKRHADEMDHHILAAESDFGADKIYRFDTRFGEGALPYARAIQQMLEPLGIAPGHNLAGGGPDISMLPEL
;
A
#
# COMPACT_ATOMS: atom_id res chain seq x y z
N MET A 1 40.24 -69.13 -51.78
CA MET A 1 41.45 -68.36 -51.51
C MET A 1 41.06 -67.16 -50.70
N ASN A 2 41.67 -66.95 -49.58
CA ASN A 2 41.58 -65.86 -48.60
C ASN A 2 40.28 -65.66 -47.81
N SER A 3 40.26 -66.33 -46.70
CA SER A 3 39.42 -66.06 -45.55
C SER A 3 40.02 -64.90 -44.66
N SER A 4 39.28 -63.89 -44.43
CA SER A 4 39.66 -62.92 -43.41
C SER A 4 38.75 -63.07 -42.19
N ARG A 5 39.35 -63.47 -41.10
CA ARG A 5 38.76 -63.56 -39.75
C ARG A 5 38.49 -62.15 -39.25
N ARG A 6 37.25 -61.82 -38.94
CA ARG A 6 36.88 -60.61 -38.21
C ARG A 6 36.84 -60.96 -36.72
N THR A 7 37.78 -60.40 -35.99
CA THR A 7 37.83 -60.43 -34.54
C THR A 7 36.80 -59.50 -33.95
N LEU A 8 35.82 -60.06 -33.21
CA LEU A 8 34.78 -59.29 -32.52
C LEU A 8 35.35 -58.80 -31.17
N ILE A 9 35.61 -57.49 -31.07
CA ILE A 9 36.02 -56.86 -29.80
C ILE A 9 34.75 -56.48 -29.03
N LEU A 10 34.44 -57.23 -28.00
CA LEU A 10 33.34 -56.94 -27.07
C LEU A 10 33.78 -55.79 -26.15
N ARG A 11 33.28 -54.60 -26.37
CA ARG A 11 33.43 -53.46 -25.45
C ARG A 11 32.39 -53.56 -24.35
N LEU A 12 32.81 -53.97 -23.14
CA LEU A 12 32.02 -53.80 -21.92
C LEU A 12 31.92 -52.31 -21.62
N TRP A 13 30.72 -51.76 -21.77
CA TRP A 13 30.38 -50.49 -21.21
C TRP A 13 29.98 -50.71 -19.74
N VAL A 14 30.85 -50.36 -18.80
CA VAL A 14 30.49 -50.22 -17.38
C VAL A 14 29.68 -48.94 -17.26
N ALA A 15 28.37 -49.05 -17.22
CA ALA A 15 27.47 -47.93 -16.88
C ALA A 15 27.64 -47.68 -15.39
N SER A 16 28.47 -46.67 -15.03
CA SER A 16 28.50 -46.09 -13.72
C SER A 16 27.21 -45.32 -13.49
N LEU A 17 26.24 -45.99 -12.86
CA LEU A 17 25.00 -45.35 -12.39
C LEU A 17 25.36 -44.49 -11.18
N CYS A 18 25.71 -43.23 -11.42
CA CYS A 18 25.73 -42.23 -10.36
C CYS A 18 24.29 -42.04 -9.87
N LEU A 19 23.94 -42.74 -8.80
CA LEU A 19 22.81 -42.38 -7.96
C LEU A 19 23.15 -41.00 -7.36
N LEU A 20 22.69 -39.96 -8.01
CA LEU A 20 22.47 -38.65 -7.39
C LEU A 20 21.36 -38.84 -6.35
N THR A 21 21.74 -39.28 -5.14
CA THR A 21 20.87 -39.08 -3.99
C THR A 21 20.80 -37.57 -3.80
N SER A 22 19.75 -36.96 -4.37
CA SER A 22 19.29 -35.67 -3.89
C SER A 22 18.91 -35.85 -2.43
N VAL A 23 19.84 -35.54 -1.54
CA VAL A 23 19.52 -35.29 -0.13
C VAL A 23 18.65 -34.07 -0.19
N ALA A 24 17.33 -34.29 -0.25
CA ALA A 24 16.40 -33.26 0.13
C ALA A 24 16.79 -32.92 1.57
N HIS A 25 17.46 -31.79 1.76
CA HIS A 25 17.60 -31.21 3.08
C HIS A 25 16.16 -30.96 3.53
N ALA A 26 15.67 -31.82 4.43
CA ALA A 26 14.47 -31.51 5.16
C ALA A 26 14.77 -30.16 5.82
N GLN A 27 14.10 -29.12 5.35
CA GLN A 27 14.31 -27.79 5.93
C GLN A 27 13.89 -27.91 7.38
N ASP A 28 14.77 -27.55 8.31
CA ASP A 28 14.47 -27.57 9.73
C ASP A 28 13.23 -26.73 10.00
N VAL A 29 12.21 -27.35 10.57
CA VAL A 29 10.96 -26.70 11.02
C VAL A 29 10.99 -26.74 12.53
N ALA A 30 10.78 -25.59 13.17
CA ALA A 30 10.75 -25.50 14.62
C ALA A 30 9.55 -26.26 15.18
N GLU A 31 9.76 -26.95 16.28
CA GLU A 31 8.67 -27.52 17.07
C GLU A 31 7.91 -26.39 17.78
N ILE A 32 6.61 -26.29 17.52
CA ILE A 32 5.72 -25.36 18.20
C ILE A 32 5.13 -26.06 19.41
N PRO A 33 5.27 -25.50 20.64
CA PRO A 33 4.69 -26.07 21.84
C PRO A 33 3.17 -26.32 21.69
N ASP A 34 2.68 -27.44 22.21
CA ASP A 34 1.26 -27.84 22.08
C ASP A 34 0.31 -26.74 22.57
N ALA A 35 0.59 -26.13 23.73
CA ALA A 35 -0.22 -25.03 24.24
C ALA A 35 -0.32 -23.80 23.30
N VAL A 36 0.76 -23.52 22.53
CA VAL A 36 0.72 -22.47 21.51
C VAL A 36 -0.12 -22.90 20.32
N ARG A 37 0.01 -24.15 19.89
CA ARG A 37 -0.80 -24.72 18.81
C ARG A 37 -2.30 -24.70 19.14
N GLU A 38 -2.67 -25.14 20.34
CA GLU A 38 -4.05 -25.12 20.83
C GLU A 38 -4.63 -23.70 20.86
N ASN A 39 -3.84 -22.73 21.32
CA ASN A 39 -4.26 -21.32 21.30
C ASN A 39 -4.44 -20.80 19.88
N VAL A 40 -3.56 -21.15 18.93
CA VAL A 40 -3.71 -20.74 17.52
C VAL A 40 -4.97 -21.34 16.89
N GLU A 41 -5.22 -22.63 17.12
CA GLU A 41 -6.44 -23.31 16.64
C GLU A 41 -7.71 -22.66 17.22
N LEU A 42 -7.70 -22.32 18.51
CA LEU A 42 -8.77 -21.59 19.17
C LEU A 42 -9.00 -20.19 18.54
N LEU A 43 -7.90 -19.43 18.32
CA LEU A 43 -7.97 -18.11 17.71
C LEU A 43 -8.46 -18.16 16.27
N VAL A 44 -8.04 -19.15 15.47
CA VAL A 44 -8.55 -19.36 14.12
C VAL A 44 -10.04 -19.65 14.14
N HIS A 45 -10.51 -20.55 15.03
CA HIS A 45 -11.93 -20.86 15.16
C HIS A 45 -12.75 -19.63 15.58
N LYS A 46 -12.31 -18.92 16.62
CA LYS A 46 -12.98 -17.69 17.06
C LYS A 46 -12.97 -16.61 15.97
N GLY A 47 -11.85 -16.46 15.24
CA GLY A 47 -11.71 -15.45 14.20
C GLY A 47 -12.66 -15.63 13.00
N LEU A 48 -13.05 -16.86 12.70
CA LEU A 48 -14.05 -17.15 11.66
C LEU A 48 -15.47 -16.70 12.04
N GLU A 49 -15.75 -16.53 13.32
CA GLU A 49 -17.07 -16.12 13.85
C GLU A 49 -17.04 -14.68 14.38
N ASP A 50 -15.84 -14.09 14.58
CA ASP A 50 -15.68 -12.76 15.14
C ASP A 50 -16.16 -11.66 14.19
N THR A 51 -16.77 -10.64 14.76
CA THR A 51 -17.29 -9.48 14.02
C THR A 51 -16.66 -8.17 14.43
N VAL A 52 -15.74 -8.17 15.39
CA VAL A 52 -15.11 -6.93 15.94
C VAL A 52 -14.38 -6.17 14.84
N GLY A 53 -13.56 -6.86 14.04
CA GLY A 53 -12.86 -6.23 12.93
C GLY A 53 -13.79 -5.58 11.92
N TYR A 54 -14.84 -6.29 11.49
CA TYR A 54 -15.84 -5.74 10.58
C TYR A 54 -16.64 -4.58 11.21
N ALA A 55 -17.02 -4.70 12.49
CA ALA A 55 -17.70 -3.64 13.20
C ALA A 55 -16.85 -2.37 13.31
N PHE A 56 -15.54 -2.53 13.56
CA PHE A 56 -14.60 -1.42 13.59
C PHE A 56 -14.57 -0.66 12.25
N VAL A 57 -14.45 -1.39 11.13
CA VAL A 57 -14.46 -0.78 9.77
C VAL A 57 -15.79 -0.09 9.48
N ARG A 58 -16.91 -0.79 9.72
CA ARG A 58 -18.23 -0.23 9.51
C ARG A 58 -18.46 1.05 10.28
N ASP A 59 -18.13 1.06 11.57
CA ASP A 59 -18.36 2.19 12.45
C ASP A 59 -17.42 3.36 12.09
N LEU A 60 -16.11 3.10 11.85
CA LEU A 60 -15.15 4.10 11.39
C LEU A 60 -15.62 4.79 10.09
N THR A 61 -16.08 4.01 9.12
CA THR A 61 -16.51 4.55 7.83
C THR A 61 -17.88 5.22 7.87
N THR A 62 -18.71 4.90 8.86
CA THR A 62 -20.04 5.48 9.04
C THR A 62 -20.02 6.73 9.93
N GLU A 63 -19.27 6.70 11.02
CA GLU A 63 -19.27 7.75 12.03
C GLU A 63 -18.23 8.84 11.74
N VAL A 64 -17.12 8.48 11.08
CA VAL A 64 -16.04 9.41 10.70
C VAL A 64 -16.04 9.65 9.18
N GLY A 65 -16.02 8.61 8.37
CA GLY A 65 -15.96 8.68 6.91
C GLY A 65 -14.57 9.01 6.36
N PRO A 66 -14.49 9.80 5.26
CA PRO A 66 -13.21 10.25 4.69
C PRO A 66 -12.40 11.03 5.71
N ARG A 67 -11.11 10.71 5.85
CA ARG A 67 -10.27 11.20 6.95
C ARG A 67 -8.86 11.54 6.47
N LEU A 68 -8.81 12.50 5.53
CA LEU A 68 -7.57 12.97 4.92
C LEU A 68 -6.58 13.45 6.00
N ALA A 69 -5.31 13.03 5.87
CA ALA A 69 -4.25 13.38 6.80
C ALA A 69 -4.18 14.89 7.11
N GLY A 70 -4.06 15.25 8.38
CA GLY A 70 -4.02 16.65 8.86
C GLY A 70 -5.37 17.37 8.88
N SER A 71 -6.46 16.71 8.49
CA SER A 71 -7.81 17.29 8.51
C SER A 71 -8.49 17.16 9.88
N GLU A 72 -9.57 17.93 10.11
CA GLU A 72 -10.44 17.73 11.25
C GLU A 72 -11.07 16.33 11.30
N ALA A 73 -11.31 15.72 10.14
CA ALA A 73 -11.85 14.37 10.04
C ALA A 73 -10.85 13.32 10.57
N GLU A 74 -9.57 13.47 10.23
CA GLU A 74 -8.52 12.61 10.79
C GLU A 74 -8.35 12.83 12.30
N ALA A 75 -8.48 14.06 12.78
CA ALA A 75 -8.49 14.33 14.23
C ALA A 75 -9.67 13.67 14.95
N ARG A 76 -10.88 13.67 14.33
CA ARG A 76 -12.03 12.91 14.85
C ARG A 76 -11.76 11.40 14.81
N ALA A 77 -11.13 10.89 13.76
CA ALA A 77 -10.77 9.47 13.65
C ALA A 77 -9.86 9.03 14.80
N ARG A 78 -8.83 9.82 15.14
CA ARG A 78 -7.94 9.52 16.29
C ARG A 78 -8.72 9.47 17.61
N SER A 79 -9.58 10.48 17.86
CA SER A 79 -10.39 10.53 19.07
C SER A 79 -11.39 9.37 19.14
N TRP A 80 -12.03 9.06 18.03
CA TRP A 80 -12.95 7.95 17.92
C TRP A 80 -12.23 6.60 18.15
N SER A 81 -11.06 6.40 17.54
CA SER A 81 -10.28 5.18 17.71
C SER A 81 -9.82 4.98 19.17
N THR A 82 -9.34 6.03 19.84
CA THR A 82 -8.97 5.92 21.27
C THR A 82 -10.15 5.51 22.15
N GLN A 83 -11.33 6.04 21.89
CA GLN A 83 -12.53 5.65 22.61
C GLN A 83 -12.94 4.20 22.30
N LYS A 84 -12.96 3.82 21.02
CA LYS A 84 -13.35 2.47 20.58
C LYS A 84 -12.40 1.41 21.15
N LEU A 85 -11.09 1.66 21.15
CA LEU A 85 -10.09 0.76 21.74
C LEU A 85 -10.26 0.63 23.27
N ALA A 86 -10.65 1.70 23.96
CA ALA A 86 -10.98 1.64 25.39
C ALA A 86 -12.25 0.78 25.66
N GLU A 87 -13.29 0.93 24.84
CA GLU A 87 -14.50 0.10 24.91
C GLU A 87 -14.19 -1.39 24.69
N LEU A 88 -13.22 -1.70 23.83
CA LEU A 88 -12.75 -3.07 23.56
C LEU A 88 -11.82 -3.62 24.66
N GLY A 89 -11.43 -2.83 25.65
CA GLY A 89 -10.64 -3.28 26.81
C GLY A 89 -9.13 -3.27 26.61
N PHE A 90 -8.61 -2.62 25.59
CA PHE A 90 -7.17 -2.46 25.41
C PHE A 90 -6.55 -1.58 26.51
N ALA A 91 -5.26 -1.81 26.76
CA ALA A 91 -4.48 -1.04 27.74
C ALA A 91 -3.58 0.01 27.04
N ASN A 92 -3.01 0.90 27.83
CA ASN A 92 -1.98 1.88 27.44
C ASN A 92 -2.36 2.72 26.20
N ILE A 93 -3.65 3.04 26.07
CA ILE A 93 -4.20 3.76 24.93
C ILE A 93 -3.69 5.20 24.96
N ARG A 94 -3.14 5.66 23.84
CA ARG A 94 -2.63 7.01 23.69
C ARG A 94 -2.58 7.46 22.24
N THR A 95 -2.56 8.76 22.03
CA THR A 95 -2.19 9.36 20.74
C THR A 95 -0.79 9.95 20.86
N GLU A 96 0.07 9.61 19.93
CA GLU A 96 1.41 10.18 19.80
C GLU A 96 1.40 11.24 18.71
N PRO A 97 1.37 12.54 19.07
CA PRO A 97 1.19 13.61 18.11
C PRO A 97 2.49 13.92 17.34
N PHE A 98 2.30 14.37 16.10
CA PHE A 98 3.31 14.98 15.25
C PHE A 98 2.66 15.98 14.29
N THR A 99 3.47 16.74 13.53
CA THR A 99 3.00 17.70 12.53
C THR A 99 3.40 17.25 11.13
N ILE A 100 2.55 17.57 10.17
CA ILE A 100 2.73 17.23 8.75
C ILE A 100 2.45 18.45 7.88
N PRO A 101 2.97 18.51 6.65
CA PRO A 101 2.44 19.39 5.61
C PRO A 101 1.00 18.98 5.27
N TYR A 102 0.11 19.95 5.16
CA TYR A 102 -1.29 19.72 4.80
C TYR A 102 -1.56 20.10 3.35
N TRP A 103 -2.34 19.27 2.67
CA TRP A 103 -2.86 19.52 1.35
C TRP A 103 -4.29 18.99 1.22
N SER A 104 -5.18 19.75 0.59
CA SER A 104 -6.54 19.29 0.28
C SER A 104 -7.07 19.86 -1.02
N ARG A 105 -7.97 19.13 -1.65
CA ARG A 105 -8.72 19.57 -2.83
C ARG A 105 -9.84 20.52 -2.44
N ARG A 106 -10.10 21.50 -3.33
CA ARG A 106 -11.24 22.40 -3.24
C ARG A 106 -12.11 22.33 -4.50
N VAL A 107 -11.47 22.32 -5.67
CA VAL A 107 -12.15 22.24 -6.98
C VAL A 107 -11.36 21.32 -7.90
N ASP A 108 -12.04 20.37 -8.52
CA ASP A 108 -11.52 19.45 -9.53
C ASP A 108 -12.47 19.45 -10.74
N ARG A 109 -12.28 20.36 -11.69
CA ARG A 109 -13.11 20.44 -12.89
C ARG A 109 -12.27 20.28 -14.13
N GLY A 110 -12.68 19.37 -15.02
CA GLY A 110 -12.09 19.18 -16.33
C GLY A 110 -13.16 19.09 -17.40
N SER A 111 -12.93 19.68 -18.55
CA SER A 111 -13.81 19.56 -19.69
C SER A 111 -13.05 19.59 -21.00
N ILE A 112 -13.51 18.83 -21.98
CA ILE A 112 -13.14 18.99 -23.38
C ILE A 112 -13.85 20.22 -23.89
N VAL A 113 -13.09 21.11 -24.51
CA VAL A 113 -13.61 22.36 -25.12
C VAL A 113 -13.86 22.16 -26.62
N SER A 114 -12.92 21.48 -27.27
CA SER A 114 -13.05 21.12 -28.71
C SER A 114 -12.42 19.75 -28.95
N PRO A 115 -12.86 18.98 -29.95
CA PRO A 115 -13.85 19.30 -30.97
C PRO A 115 -15.32 19.24 -30.49
N ALA A 116 -15.61 18.49 -29.40
CA ALA A 116 -16.98 18.33 -28.90
C ALA A 116 -17.01 18.61 -27.39
N PRO A 117 -17.59 19.71 -26.93
CA PRO A 117 -17.62 20.11 -25.54
C PRO A 117 -18.31 19.07 -24.65
N GLN A 118 -17.63 18.65 -23.58
CA GLN A 118 -18.14 17.69 -22.56
C GLN A 118 -17.34 17.70 -21.30
N ASN A 119 -17.98 17.40 -20.18
CA ASN A 119 -17.31 17.27 -18.87
C ASN A 119 -16.55 15.96 -18.77
N MET A 120 -15.38 16.04 -18.15
CA MET A 120 -14.55 14.89 -17.77
C MET A 120 -14.60 14.71 -16.25
N VAL A 121 -14.52 13.47 -15.78
CA VAL A 121 -14.30 13.17 -14.38
C VAL A 121 -12.80 13.13 -14.16
N ILE A 122 -12.32 14.12 -13.43
CA ILE A 122 -10.93 14.23 -13.01
C ILE A 122 -10.86 14.35 -11.50
N THR A 123 -9.67 14.06 -10.95
CA THR A 123 -9.36 14.28 -9.54
C THR A 123 -7.92 14.78 -9.41
N ALA A 124 -7.73 15.93 -8.77
CA ALA A 124 -6.39 16.45 -8.51
C ALA A 124 -5.57 15.45 -7.69
N LEU A 125 -4.32 15.28 -8.08
CA LEU A 125 -3.38 14.43 -7.36
C LEU A 125 -2.86 15.12 -6.11
N GLY A 126 -2.59 14.35 -5.06
CA GLY A 126 -2.01 14.87 -3.83
C GLY A 126 -0.70 15.59 -4.07
N GLY A 127 -0.57 16.82 -3.53
CA GLY A 127 0.57 17.70 -3.78
C GLY A 127 0.50 18.53 -5.07
N SER A 128 -0.58 18.42 -5.87
CA SER A 128 -0.83 19.29 -7.02
C SER A 128 -0.92 20.76 -6.61
N THR A 129 -0.52 21.67 -7.49
CA THR A 129 -0.80 23.11 -7.35
C THR A 129 -2.14 23.50 -7.94
N SER A 130 -2.65 24.69 -7.57
CA SER A 130 -3.82 25.29 -8.22
C SER A 130 -3.49 25.72 -9.66
N THR A 131 -4.47 25.63 -10.53
CA THR A 131 -4.44 26.38 -11.81
C THR A 131 -4.57 27.88 -11.54
N PRO A 132 -4.18 28.75 -12.47
CA PRO A 132 -4.48 30.19 -12.38
C PRO A 132 -5.98 30.45 -12.15
N PRO A 133 -6.34 31.60 -11.55
CA PRO A 133 -7.74 32.00 -11.42
C PRO A 133 -8.47 31.91 -12.75
N GLY A 134 -9.61 31.20 -12.77
CA GLY A 134 -10.36 30.93 -14.00
C GLY A 134 -9.93 29.71 -14.78
N GLY A 135 -8.94 28.95 -14.28
CA GLY A 135 -8.47 27.71 -14.88
C GLY A 135 -7.44 27.91 -15.98
N VAL A 136 -7.02 26.81 -16.59
CA VAL A 136 -6.13 26.77 -17.76
C VAL A 136 -6.83 26.05 -18.92
N GLU A 137 -6.71 26.60 -20.13
CA GLU A 137 -7.21 25.99 -21.35
C GLU A 137 -6.07 25.86 -22.36
N ALA A 138 -5.76 24.63 -22.77
CA ALA A 138 -4.70 24.35 -23.73
C ALA A 138 -4.99 23.12 -24.58
N GLU A 139 -4.20 22.96 -25.65
CA GLU A 139 -4.14 21.75 -26.45
C GLU A 139 -3.54 20.59 -25.62
N VAL A 140 -4.07 19.40 -25.84
CA VAL A 140 -3.55 18.18 -25.17
C VAL A 140 -2.49 17.51 -26.04
N ILE A 141 -1.40 17.13 -25.42
CA ILE A 141 -0.41 16.22 -26.01
C ILE A 141 -0.40 14.88 -25.24
N ARG A 142 -0.60 13.78 -25.97
CA ARG A 142 -0.65 12.43 -25.39
C ARG A 142 0.69 11.73 -25.51
N PHE A 143 1.07 11.04 -24.43
CA PHE A 143 2.19 10.08 -24.38
C PHE A 143 1.68 8.75 -23.84
N GLU A 144 2.17 7.64 -24.38
CA GLU A 144 1.80 6.30 -23.93
C GLU A 144 2.52 5.90 -22.62
N SER A 145 3.59 6.61 -22.27
CA SER A 145 4.37 6.34 -21.06
C SER A 145 5.17 7.56 -20.59
N MET A 146 5.59 7.52 -19.33
CA MET A 146 6.56 8.49 -18.79
C MET A 146 7.89 8.47 -19.54
N ARG A 147 8.29 7.33 -20.11
CA ARG A 147 9.51 7.24 -20.92
C ARG A 147 9.43 8.12 -22.16
N GLU A 148 8.30 8.12 -22.84
CA GLU A 148 8.07 8.95 -24.03
C GLU A 148 8.08 10.43 -23.68
N LEU A 149 7.37 10.84 -22.60
CA LEU A 149 7.39 12.22 -22.14
C LEU A 149 8.82 12.69 -21.83
N ARG A 150 9.62 11.87 -21.14
CA ARG A 150 11.03 12.24 -20.86
C ARG A 150 11.87 12.39 -22.11
N ALA A 151 11.64 11.57 -23.13
CA ALA A 151 12.37 11.60 -24.39
C ALA A 151 11.93 12.74 -25.32
N ALA A 152 10.73 13.29 -25.10
CA ALA A 152 10.16 14.38 -25.91
C ALA A 152 10.95 15.67 -25.73
N SER A 153 11.08 16.47 -26.81
CA SER A 153 11.65 17.80 -26.73
C SER A 153 10.70 18.79 -26.06
N SER A 154 11.23 19.83 -25.41
CA SER A 154 10.40 20.82 -24.70
C SER A 154 9.50 21.61 -25.65
N ASP A 155 9.92 21.87 -26.88
CA ASP A 155 9.16 22.62 -27.87
C ASP A 155 7.81 21.97 -28.23
N ILE A 156 7.70 20.65 -28.19
CA ILE A 156 6.42 19.97 -28.46
C ILE A 156 5.50 19.92 -27.23
N VAL A 157 6.02 20.12 -26.03
CA VAL A 157 5.30 20.07 -24.74
C VAL A 157 4.92 21.47 -24.26
N ALA A 158 5.74 22.48 -24.57
CA ALA A 158 5.56 23.85 -24.10
C ALA A 158 4.16 24.39 -24.37
N GLY A 159 3.51 24.95 -23.35
CA GLY A 159 2.18 25.52 -23.40
C GLY A 159 1.03 24.51 -23.54
N LYS A 160 1.31 23.21 -23.48
CA LYS A 160 0.29 22.16 -23.62
C LYS A 160 -0.05 21.50 -22.30
N ILE A 161 -1.19 20.83 -22.27
CA ILE A 161 -1.56 19.89 -21.20
C ILE A 161 -1.06 18.52 -21.61
N VAL A 162 -0.17 17.95 -20.82
CA VAL A 162 0.34 16.58 -21.03
C VAL A 162 -0.69 15.57 -20.56
N PHE A 163 -0.95 14.53 -21.34
CA PHE A 163 -1.75 13.38 -20.96
C PHE A 163 -0.94 12.09 -21.05
N ILE A 164 -0.68 11.44 -19.91
CA ILE A 164 -0.02 10.12 -19.86
C ILE A 164 -1.09 9.02 -19.85
N ASP A 165 -1.19 8.32 -20.98
CA ASP A 165 -2.22 7.30 -21.23
C ASP A 165 -1.76 5.87 -20.91
N GLU A 166 -0.86 5.71 -19.98
CA GLU A 166 -0.33 4.41 -19.57
C GLU A 166 -1.38 3.61 -18.79
N LYS A 167 -1.73 2.41 -19.26
CA LYS A 167 -2.65 1.50 -18.57
C LYS A 167 -1.91 0.70 -17.50
N MET A 168 -2.58 0.47 -16.37
CA MET A 168 -2.07 -0.43 -15.35
C MET A 168 -2.32 -1.88 -15.75
N THR A 169 -1.30 -2.74 -15.61
CA THR A 169 -1.45 -4.18 -15.74
C THR A 169 -1.89 -4.78 -14.40
N ARG A 170 -2.91 -5.64 -14.42
CA ARG A 170 -3.33 -6.37 -13.23
C ARG A 170 -2.36 -7.51 -12.95
N THR A 171 -1.81 -7.55 -11.73
CA THR A 171 -0.95 -8.62 -11.24
C THR A 171 -1.42 -9.06 -9.85
N GLN A 172 -1.19 -10.32 -9.50
CA GLN A 172 -1.60 -10.84 -8.19
C GLN A 172 -0.76 -10.27 -7.04
N ASP A 173 0.50 -9.97 -7.32
CA ASP A 173 1.49 -9.49 -6.34
C ASP A 173 1.55 -7.96 -6.20
N GLY A 174 0.66 -7.23 -6.86
CA GLY A 174 0.66 -5.76 -6.85
C GLY A 174 1.78 -5.08 -7.66
N SER A 175 2.68 -5.83 -8.32
CA SER A 175 3.80 -5.25 -9.09
C SER A 175 3.33 -4.33 -10.22
N GLY A 176 2.17 -4.60 -10.83
CA GLY A 176 1.55 -3.74 -11.82
C GLY A 176 1.19 -2.35 -11.27
N TYR A 177 0.78 -2.27 -10.00
CA TYR A 177 0.55 -0.99 -9.33
C TYR A 177 1.86 -0.22 -9.13
N GLY A 178 2.90 -0.88 -8.63
CA GLY A 178 4.22 -0.27 -8.44
C GLY A 178 4.81 0.33 -9.72
N MET A 179 4.50 -0.27 -10.87
CA MET A 179 4.88 0.29 -12.19
C MET A 179 4.01 1.50 -12.56
N ALA A 180 2.70 1.38 -12.42
CA ALA A 180 1.73 2.39 -12.86
C ALA A 180 1.82 3.70 -12.05
N VAL A 181 2.14 3.64 -10.75
CA VAL A 181 2.27 4.84 -9.90
C VAL A 181 3.42 5.76 -10.31
N ARG A 182 4.38 5.29 -11.10
CA ARG A 182 5.50 6.12 -11.58
C ARG A 182 5.02 7.33 -12.38
N LYS A 183 3.95 7.19 -13.18
CA LYS A 183 3.35 8.32 -13.90
C LYS A 183 2.76 9.34 -12.94
N ARG A 184 2.06 8.88 -11.88
CA ARG A 184 1.50 9.76 -10.84
C ARG A 184 2.60 10.58 -10.15
N ARG A 185 3.69 9.93 -9.79
CA ARG A 185 4.80 10.56 -9.05
C ARG A 185 5.60 11.58 -9.87
N ASN A 186 5.71 11.40 -11.18
CA ASN A 186 6.70 12.14 -11.98
C ASN A 186 6.10 13.03 -13.08
N CYS A 187 4.81 12.89 -13.40
CA CYS A 187 4.26 13.59 -14.57
C CYS A 187 4.28 15.11 -14.39
N ALA A 188 3.86 15.63 -13.25
CA ALA A 188 3.83 17.08 -13.02
C ALA A 188 5.21 17.71 -13.15
N THR A 189 6.21 17.19 -12.45
CA THR A 189 7.61 17.64 -12.49
C THR A 189 8.15 17.62 -13.92
N THR A 190 8.03 16.45 -14.60
CA THR A 190 8.55 16.33 -15.98
C THR A 190 7.82 17.25 -16.96
N THR A 191 6.52 17.49 -16.75
CA THR A 191 5.74 18.44 -17.56
C THR A 191 6.21 19.87 -17.34
N SER A 192 6.40 20.29 -16.08
CA SER A 192 6.89 21.61 -15.71
C SER A 192 8.31 21.89 -16.25
N GLU A 193 9.21 20.92 -16.15
CA GLU A 193 10.58 20.99 -16.71
C GLU A 193 10.61 21.23 -18.23
N LYS A 194 9.50 20.96 -18.91
CA LYS A 194 9.31 21.13 -20.36
C LYS A 194 8.34 22.26 -20.73
N ASP A 195 8.07 23.18 -19.80
CA ASP A 195 7.16 24.33 -19.97
C ASP A 195 5.72 23.92 -20.31
N GLY A 196 5.28 22.71 -20.00
CA GLY A 196 3.89 22.29 -20.07
C GLY A 196 3.05 22.93 -18.95
N VAL A 197 1.76 23.16 -19.20
CA VAL A 197 0.90 23.96 -18.30
C VAL A 197 0.16 23.13 -17.25
N ALA A 198 -0.02 21.83 -17.48
CA ALA A 198 -0.61 20.89 -16.54
C ALA A 198 -0.33 19.43 -16.97
N CYS A 199 -0.42 18.51 -16.03
CA CYS A 199 -0.32 17.07 -16.29
C CYS A 199 -1.66 16.38 -16.00
N LEU A 200 -2.10 15.52 -16.90
CA LEU A 200 -3.16 14.55 -16.70
C LEU A 200 -2.59 13.14 -16.82
N ILE A 201 -3.03 12.24 -15.96
CA ILE A 201 -2.72 10.83 -16.08
C ILE A 201 -3.99 10.00 -16.20
N ARG A 202 -3.99 8.94 -17.02
CA ARG A 202 -5.00 7.90 -16.86
C ARG A 202 -4.93 7.39 -15.42
N SER A 203 -6.06 7.30 -14.73
CA SER A 203 -6.13 6.78 -13.37
C SER A 203 -5.29 5.51 -13.18
N VAL A 204 -4.60 5.43 -12.07
CA VAL A 204 -3.95 4.19 -11.63
C VAL A 204 -5.05 3.26 -11.11
N GLY A 205 -5.12 2.06 -11.66
CA GLY A 205 -6.14 1.08 -11.35
C GLY A 205 -6.51 0.24 -12.58
N THR A 206 -7.18 -0.88 -12.35
CA THR A 206 -7.59 -1.83 -13.39
C THR A 206 -9.11 -1.87 -13.59
N GLN A 207 -9.84 -0.98 -12.93
CA GLN A 207 -11.29 -0.84 -13.10
C GLN A 207 -11.59 0.08 -14.29
N ASP A 208 -12.75 -0.12 -14.89
CA ASP A 208 -13.28 0.66 -16.02
C ASP A 208 -14.41 1.63 -15.61
N ARG A 209 -14.58 1.84 -14.30
CA ARG A 209 -15.63 2.75 -13.78
C ARG A 209 -15.27 4.21 -14.07
N ARG A 210 -16.28 5.05 -14.24
CA ARG A 210 -16.10 6.49 -14.42
C ARG A 210 -15.80 7.18 -13.08
N PHE A 211 -14.64 6.84 -12.55
CA PHE A 211 -14.08 7.32 -11.29
C PHE A 211 -12.58 7.58 -11.48
N ALA A 212 -12.09 8.73 -11.02
CA ALA A 212 -10.69 9.09 -11.10
C ALA A 212 -9.99 8.79 -9.78
N HIS A 213 -9.06 7.84 -9.79
CA HIS A 213 -8.31 7.43 -8.61
C HIS A 213 -7.21 8.45 -8.28
N THR A 214 -7.12 8.86 -7.02
CA THR A 214 -6.13 9.81 -6.53
C THR A 214 -4.85 9.13 -6.01
N GLY A 215 -4.05 9.88 -5.31
CA GLY A 215 -2.85 9.50 -4.58
C GLY A 215 -1.76 10.57 -4.69
N MET A 216 -0.75 10.47 -3.86
CA MET A 216 0.33 11.45 -3.76
C MET A 216 1.23 11.46 -4.99
N MET A 217 1.60 12.64 -5.49
CA MET A 217 2.57 12.80 -6.57
C MET A 217 3.96 12.40 -6.10
N SER A 218 4.63 13.19 -5.31
CA SER A 218 5.94 12.88 -4.74
C SER A 218 5.84 12.84 -3.22
N ARG A 219 6.56 11.90 -2.60
CA ARG A 219 6.64 11.83 -1.13
C ARG A 219 7.48 12.94 -0.51
N SER A 220 8.27 13.67 -1.30
CA SER A 220 9.23 14.65 -0.80
C SER A 220 8.77 16.10 -0.89
N ALA A 221 7.65 16.38 -1.55
CA ALA A 221 7.18 17.75 -1.79
C ALA A 221 5.80 17.98 -1.18
N ALA A 222 5.69 18.94 -0.27
CA ALA A 222 4.41 19.40 0.26
C ALA A 222 3.48 19.96 -0.85
N VAL A 223 4.08 20.58 -1.88
CA VAL A 223 3.40 21.09 -3.08
C VAL A 223 4.26 20.75 -4.29
N GLY A 224 3.66 20.12 -5.30
CA GLY A 224 4.36 19.70 -6.52
C GLY A 224 4.63 20.84 -7.51
N ASP A 225 5.26 20.50 -8.63
CA ASP A 225 5.78 21.43 -9.61
C ASP A 225 4.72 21.95 -10.61
N GLY A 226 3.44 21.65 -10.44
CA GLY A 226 2.39 22.11 -11.32
C GLY A 226 1.03 21.47 -11.08
N PRO A 227 -0.03 21.97 -11.76
CA PRO A 227 -1.36 21.37 -11.71
C PRO A 227 -1.34 19.96 -12.30
N ALA A 228 -1.87 18.99 -11.56
CA ALA A 228 -1.94 17.61 -12.00
C ALA A 228 -3.20 16.90 -11.53
N ALA A 229 -3.79 16.07 -12.39
CA ALA A 229 -4.97 15.29 -12.06
C ALA A 229 -4.97 13.90 -12.72
N ALA A 230 -5.65 12.97 -12.07
CA ALA A 230 -6.05 11.71 -12.69
C ALA A 230 -7.34 11.90 -13.47
N VAL A 231 -7.47 11.19 -14.59
CA VAL A 231 -8.67 11.13 -15.43
C VAL A 231 -9.31 9.76 -15.29
N SER A 232 -10.64 9.69 -15.17
CA SER A 232 -11.35 8.43 -15.12
C SER A 232 -11.02 7.55 -16.34
N PRO A 233 -10.97 6.22 -16.21
CA PRO A 233 -10.64 5.33 -17.34
C PRO A 233 -11.56 5.54 -18.56
N PRO A 234 -12.90 5.65 -18.45
CA PRO A 234 -13.76 5.93 -19.61
C PRO A 234 -13.49 7.28 -20.26
N ASP A 235 -13.23 8.34 -19.48
CA ASP A 235 -12.94 9.66 -20.05
C ASP A 235 -11.54 9.69 -20.69
N ALA A 236 -10.58 8.94 -20.15
CA ALA A 236 -9.26 8.74 -20.75
C ALA A 236 -9.36 7.99 -22.09
N GLU A 237 -10.17 6.92 -22.18
CA GLU A 237 -10.45 6.22 -23.44
C GLU A 237 -11.08 7.15 -24.47
N GLN A 238 -12.01 8.00 -24.06
CA GLN A 238 -12.64 8.96 -24.95
C GLN A 238 -11.65 10.03 -25.43
N LEU A 239 -10.85 10.59 -24.51
CA LEU A 239 -9.81 11.56 -24.85
C LEU A 239 -8.81 10.96 -25.87
N THR A 240 -8.41 9.72 -25.69
CA THR A 240 -7.53 8.99 -26.61
C THR A 240 -8.14 8.92 -28.02
N ARG A 241 -9.40 8.47 -28.13
CA ARG A 241 -10.09 8.40 -29.44
C ARG A 241 -10.25 9.77 -30.11
N LEU A 242 -10.46 10.82 -29.35
CA LEU A 242 -10.54 12.17 -29.92
C LEU A 242 -9.19 12.64 -30.45
N LEU A 243 -8.10 12.37 -29.71
CA LEU A 243 -6.74 12.72 -30.12
C LEU A 243 -6.26 11.96 -31.36
N GLU A 244 -6.78 10.74 -31.61
CA GLU A 244 -6.53 10.00 -32.84
C GLU A 244 -7.17 10.65 -34.08
N ASN A 245 -8.23 11.45 -33.87
CA ASN A 245 -8.96 12.13 -34.93
C ASN A 245 -8.54 13.60 -35.15
N GLY A 246 -7.68 14.15 -34.30
CA GLY A 246 -7.17 15.51 -34.46
C GLY A 246 -6.91 16.23 -33.15
N PRO A 247 -6.57 17.51 -33.17
CA PRO A 247 -6.25 18.29 -31.98
C PRO A 247 -7.44 18.39 -31.01
N VAL A 248 -7.16 18.21 -29.73
CA VAL A 248 -8.15 18.36 -28.65
C VAL A 248 -7.69 19.46 -27.71
N ARG A 249 -8.61 20.35 -27.34
CA ARG A 249 -8.40 21.34 -26.29
C ARG A 249 -9.23 20.98 -25.08
N ILE A 250 -8.63 21.09 -23.92
CA ILE A 250 -9.33 20.90 -22.65
C ILE A 250 -9.13 22.11 -21.74
N ARG A 251 -10.09 22.29 -20.83
CA ARG A 251 -10.01 23.25 -19.74
C ARG A 251 -9.95 22.53 -18.42
N LEU A 252 -9.03 22.96 -17.57
CA LEU A 252 -8.86 22.47 -16.20
C LEU A 252 -9.04 23.64 -15.22
N ASP A 253 -9.83 23.43 -14.17
CA ASP A 253 -9.94 24.31 -13.02
C ASP A 253 -9.70 23.45 -11.78
N ILE A 254 -8.47 23.51 -11.29
CA ILE A 254 -7.99 22.80 -10.12
C ILE A 254 -7.67 23.85 -9.06
N GLN A 255 -8.34 23.74 -7.90
CA GLN A 255 -8.07 24.60 -6.75
C GLN A 255 -7.75 23.71 -5.55
N VAL A 256 -6.63 23.99 -4.91
CA VAL A 256 -6.15 23.25 -3.76
C VAL A 256 -5.84 24.21 -2.62
N GLU A 257 -5.84 23.70 -1.41
CA GLU A 257 -5.34 24.39 -0.22
C GLU A 257 -4.09 23.64 0.25
N ALA A 258 -3.04 24.37 0.61
CA ALA A 258 -1.83 23.82 1.18
C ALA A 258 -1.39 24.70 2.35
N GLN A 259 -0.94 24.05 3.42
CA GLN A 259 -0.38 24.69 4.61
C GLN A 259 0.93 24.00 4.97
N SER A 260 1.86 24.73 5.56
CA SER A 260 3.16 24.17 5.93
C SER A 260 3.06 23.16 7.07
N GLU A 261 2.07 23.31 7.94
CA GLU A 261 1.90 22.49 9.14
C GLU A 261 0.43 22.24 9.46
N ALA A 262 0.11 20.98 9.78
CA ALA A 262 -1.15 20.56 10.37
C ALA A 262 -0.89 19.45 11.40
N PRO A 263 -1.75 19.31 12.43
CA PRO A 263 -1.59 18.27 13.43
C PRO A 263 -2.02 16.90 12.89
N SER A 264 -1.23 15.88 13.15
CA SER A 264 -1.54 14.47 12.96
C SER A 264 -1.09 13.65 14.18
N GLY A 265 -1.19 12.35 14.16
CA GLY A 265 -0.73 11.48 15.25
C GLY A 265 -1.06 10.01 15.04
N ASN A 266 -0.23 9.14 15.61
CA ASN A 266 -0.46 7.71 15.71
C ASN A 266 -1.34 7.40 16.92
N VAL A 267 -2.31 6.50 16.77
CA VAL A 267 -3.08 5.96 17.89
C VAL A 267 -2.49 4.59 18.25
N ILE A 268 -2.17 4.42 19.54
CA ILE A 268 -1.51 3.23 20.05
C ILE A 268 -2.36 2.60 21.13
N ALA A 269 -2.44 1.28 21.16
CA ALA A 269 -3.02 0.51 22.25
C ALA A 269 -2.28 -0.82 22.41
N GLU A 270 -2.45 -1.48 23.55
CA GLU A 270 -1.67 -2.69 23.88
C GLU A 270 -2.54 -3.76 24.54
N VAL A 271 -2.19 -5.02 24.23
CA VAL A 271 -2.46 -6.19 25.07
C VAL A 271 -1.18 -6.48 25.81
N VAL A 272 -1.14 -6.15 27.10
CA VAL A 272 0.10 -6.19 27.91
C VAL A 272 0.57 -7.63 28.12
N GLY A 273 1.84 -7.87 27.88
CA GLY A 273 2.49 -9.17 28.08
C GLY A 273 2.60 -9.58 29.55
N ARG A 274 2.44 -10.87 29.86
CA ARG A 274 2.49 -11.37 31.24
C ARG A 274 3.89 -11.75 31.74
N GLU A 275 4.86 -12.05 30.84
CA GLU A 275 6.21 -12.50 31.20
C GLU A 275 7.30 -11.52 30.79
N ARG A 276 7.14 -10.93 29.60
CA ARG A 276 8.10 -10.00 29.00
C ARG A 276 7.36 -8.80 28.41
N PRO A 277 6.75 -7.99 29.29
CA PRO A 277 5.93 -6.86 28.82
C PRO A 277 6.72 -5.78 28.07
N GLU A 278 8.04 -5.74 28.23
CA GLU A 278 8.94 -4.85 27.49
C GLU A 278 9.19 -5.30 26.04
N GLU A 279 9.06 -6.60 25.74
CA GLU A 279 9.21 -7.10 24.39
C GLU A 279 7.90 -6.94 23.60
N VAL A 280 7.99 -6.30 22.43
CA VAL A 280 6.85 -5.88 21.62
C VAL A 280 6.73 -6.71 20.34
N VAL A 281 5.53 -7.23 20.11
CA VAL A 281 5.06 -7.66 18.78
C VAL A 281 4.14 -6.56 18.27
N LEU A 282 4.54 -5.87 17.21
CA LEU A 282 3.84 -4.72 16.65
C LEU A 282 2.94 -5.12 15.50
N LEU A 283 1.68 -4.70 15.54
CA LEU A 283 0.72 -4.81 14.46
C LEU A 283 0.31 -3.41 14.01
N GLY A 284 0.50 -3.09 12.74
CA GLY A 284 0.24 -1.78 12.16
C GLY A 284 -0.90 -1.78 11.14
N CYS A 285 -1.51 -0.64 10.99
CA CYS A 285 -2.40 -0.21 9.91
C CYS A 285 -2.34 1.30 9.81
N HIS A 286 -2.83 1.92 8.72
CA HIS A 286 -2.95 3.37 8.74
C HIS A 286 -4.40 3.85 8.93
N LEU A 287 -4.55 4.91 9.71
CA LEU A 287 -5.85 5.45 10.08
C LEU A 287 -6.38 6.47 9.09
N ASP A 288 -5.51 7.26 8.48
CA ASP A 288 -5.91 8.25 7.47
C ASP A 288 -6.40 7.59 6.17
N SER A 289 -7.03 8.35 5.32
CA SER A 289 -7.49 7.90 4.00
C SER A 289 -7.57 9.08 3.04
N TRP A 290 -7.60 8.80 1.75
CA TRP A 290 -8.01 9.81 0.78
C TRP A 290 -9.48 10.21 0.98
N ASP A 291 -9.82 11.42 0.51
CA ASP A 291 -11.11 12.09 0.70
C ASP A 291 -12.21 11.69 -0.31
N LEU A 292 -11.89 10.89 -1.32
CA LEU A 292 -12.84 10.50 -2.37
C LEU A 292 -13.78 9.36 -1.98
N GLY A 293 -13.45 8.63 -0.94
CA GLY A 293 -14.23 7.53 -0.39
C GLY A 293 -14.13 7.52 1.12
N THR A 294 -14.81 6.56 1.75
CA THR A 294 -14.79 6.42 3.21
C THR A 294 -13.52 5.76 3.75
N GLY A 295 -12.57 5.37 2.89
CA GLY A 295 -11.37 4.66 3.29
C GLY A 295 -11.68 3.31 3.95
N ALA A 296 -12.62 2.54 3.38
CA ALA A 296 -13.02 1.26 3.95
C ALA A 296 -12.00 0.16 3.65
N VAL A 297 -11.43 0.14 2.43
CA VAL A 297 -10.43 -0.85 2.00
C VAL A 297 -9.03 -0.34 2.25
N ASP A 298 -8.79 0.93 2.04
CA ASP A 298 -7.53 1.63 2.20
C ASP A 298 -7.70 2.75 3.26
N ASP A 299 -7.32 2.57 4.55
CA ASP A 299 -6.94 1.28 5.15
C ASP A 299 -7.82 0.92 6.37
N GLY A 300 -9.11 1.29 6.32
CA GLY A 300 -10.06 0.86 7.38
C GLY A 300 -10.07 -0.65 7.58
N ALA A 301 -9.93 -1.43 6.50
CA ALA A 301 -9.91 -2.88 6.56
C ALA A 301 -8.67 -3.41 7.30
N GLY A 302 -7.49 -2.87 7.03
CA GLY A 302 -6.29 -3.22 7.77
C GLY A 302 -6.41 -2.89 9.25
N CYS A 303 -6.94 -1.71 9.59
CA CYS A 303 -7.21 -1.37 10.97
C CYS A 303 -8.21 -2.33 11.64
N GLY A 304 -9.27 -2.73 10.92
CA GLY A 304 -10.20 -3.74 11.43
C GLY A 304 -9.53 -5.11 11.66
N ILE A 305 -8.67 -5.54 10.75
CA ILE A 305 -7.90 -6.79 10.88
C ILE A 305 -6.98 -6.73 12.10
N VAL A 306 -6.21 -5.66 12.24
CA VAL A 306 -5.26 -5.49 13.35
C VAL A 306 -5.97 -5.42 14.70
N VAL A 307 -7.03 -4.61 14.80
CA VAL A 307 -7.83 -4.48 16.04
C VAL A 307 -8.54 -5.79 16.37
N GLY A 308 -9.15 -6.45 15.38
CA GLY A 308 -9.83 -7.75 15.56
C GLY A 308 -8.86 -8.83 16.03
N ALA A 309 -7.68 -8.96 15.40
CA ALA A 309 -6.67 -9.93 15.78
C ALA A 309 -6.17 -9.71 17.21
N ALA A 310 -5.84 -8.46 17.57
CA ALA A 310 -5.40 -8.13 18.93
C ALA A 310 -6.50 -8.34 19.98
N HIS A 311 -7.77 -8.05 19.64
CA HIS A 311 -8.91 -8.30 20.51
C HIS A 311 -9.16 -9.81 20.74
N LEU A 312 -8.97 -10.63 19.72
CA LEU A 312 -9.03 -12.09 19.88
C LEU A 312 -7.95 -12.59 20.86
N ILE A 313 -6.72 -12.08 20.75
CA ILE A 313 -5.64 -12.38 21.70
C ILE A 313 -5.99 -11.91 23.11
N LEU A 314 -6.57 -10.71 23.25
CA LEU A 314 -7.04 -10.19 24.55
C LEU A 314 -8.12 -11.08 25.18
N SER A 315 -8.90 -11.82 24.38
CA SER A 315 -9.96 -12.71 24.83
C SER A 315 -9.50 -14.11 25.29
N LEU A 316 -8.19 -14.39 25.25
CA LEU A 316 -7.64 -15.64 25.77
C LEU A 316 -7.63 -15.64 27.30
N ASP A 317 -7.72 -16.82 27.90
CA ASP A 317 -7.70 -17.01 29.37
C ASP A 317 -6.38 -16.50 29.98
N GLU A 318 -5.27 -16.67 29.25
CA GLU A 318 -3.96 -16.15 29.63
C GLU A 318 -3.50 -15.05 28.68
N ALA A 319 -3.02 -13.94 29.21
CA ALA A 319 -2.38 -12.90 28.42
C ALA A 319 -1.16 -13.44 27.65
N PRO A 320 -0.82 -12.87 26.50
CA PRO A 320 0.36 -13.28 25.74
C PRO A 320 1.64 -13.09 26.57
N ARG A 321 2.71 -13.79 26.23
CA ARG A 321 4.00 -13.66 26.95
C ARG A 321 4.62 -12.27 26.75
N ARG A 322 4.49 -11.72 25.53
CA ARG A 322 4.98 -10.41 25.11
C ARG A 322 3.82 -9.45 24.89
N THR A 323 4.09 -8.18 24.96
CA THR A 323 3.10 -7.16 24.62
C THR A 323 2.77 -7.18 23.13
N ILE A 324 1.48 -7.25 22.81
CA ILE A 324 1.00 -6.98 21.45
C ILE A 324 0.63 -5.50 21.39
N ARG A 325 1.39 -4.73 20.63
CA ARG A 325 1.13 -3.30 20.41
C ARG A 325 0.47 -3.13 19.05
N ILE A 326 -0.70 -2.49 19.04
CA ILE A 326 -1.33 -2.05 17.81
C ILE A 326 -1.03 -0.57 17.59
N VAL A 327 -0.73 -0.21 16.35
CA VAL A 327 -0.48 1.17 15.94
C VAL A 327 -1.35 1.48 14.73
N LEU A 328 -2.27 2.42 14.91
CA LEU A 328 -3.03 3.01 13.81
C LEU A 328 -2.26 4.27 13.41
N TYR A 329 -1.46 4.13 12.36
CA TYR A 329 -0.58 5.20 11.88
C TYR A 329 -1.39 6.35 11.28
N GLY A 330 -0.95 7.57 11.47
CA GLY A 330 -1.51 8.74 10.82
C GLY A 330 -0.63 9.17 9.64
N ALA A 331 -1.24 9.73 8.60
CA ALA A 331 -0.54 10.33 7.48
C ALA A 331 0.36 9.38 6.67
N GLU A 332 -0.08 8.12 6.47
CA GLU A 332 0.54 7.19 5.54
C GLU A 332 0.42 7.71 4.10
N GLU A 333 -0.81 8.02 3.68
CA GLU A 333 -1.19 8.41 2.31
C GLU A 333 -0.40 9.61 1.76
N VAL A 334 0.10 10.45 2.67
CA VAL A 334 0.87 11.66 2.30
C VAL A 334 2.38 11.48 2.50
N GLY A 335 2.85 10.26 2.74
CA GLY A 335 4.27 9.94 2.73
C GLY A 335 4.80 9.14 3.90
N VAL A 336 3.98 8.27 4.49
CA VAL A 336 4.37 7.34 5.58
C VAL A 336 4.89 8.10 6.81
N LEU A 337 4.28 9.28 7.07
CA LEU A 337 4.81 10.20 8.09
C LEU A 337 4.60 9.68 9.50
N GLY A 338 3.55 8.84 9.71
CA GLY A 338 3.29 8.15 10.96
C GLY A 338 4.36 7.13 11.30
N GLY A 339 4.77 6.31 10.35
CA GLY A 339 5.87 5.36 10.50
C GLY A 339 7.18 6.05 10.84
N HIS A 340 7.53 7.12 10.13
CA HIS A 340 8.70 7.93 10.46
C HIS A 340 8.65 8.53 11.86
N ALA A 341 7.48 9.04 12.28
CA ALA A 341 7.30 9.62 13.61
C ALA A 341 7.43 8.55 14.70
N TYR A 342 6.87 7.37 14.49
CA TYR A 342 6.99 6.22 15.38
C TYR A 342 8.44 5.77 15.51
N ALA A 343 9.13 5.50 14.40
CA ALA A 343 10.52 5.07 14.37
C ALA A 343 11.43 6.06 15.13
N LYS A 344 11.22 7.35 14.92
CA LYS A 344 11.98 8.41 15.63
C LYS A 344 11.69 8.45 17.12
N ARG A 345 10.42 8.32 17.53
CA ARG A 345 10.01 8.41 18.93
C ARG A 345 10.49 7.24 19.76
N HIS A 346 10.47 6.04 19.18
CA HIS A 346 10.81 4.78 19.81
C HIS A 346 12.22 4.29 19.48
N ALA A 347 13.10 5.17 18.98
CA ALA A 347 14.45 4.79 18.54
C ALA A 347 15.25 4.02 19.61
N ASP A 348 15.11 4.43 20.88
CA ASP A 348 15.82 3.80 22.02
C ASP A 348 15.15 2.49 22.48
N GLU A 349 13.98 2.13 21.94
CA GLU A 349 13.21 0.94 22.28
C GLU A 349 13.19 -0.10 21.14
N MET A 350 13.84 0.19 20.01
CA MET A 350 13.75 -0.68 18.82
C MET A 350 14.27 -2.09 19.07
N ASP A 351 15.29 -2.26 19.91
CA ASP A 351 15.83 -3.59 20.31
C ASP A 351 14.79 -4.46 21.05
N HIS A 352 13.71 -3.83 21.54
CA HIS A 352 12.61 -4.56 22.18
C HIS A 352 11.48 -4.94 21.22
N HIS A 353 11.51 -4.46 19.97
CA HIS A 353 10.54 -4.85 18.95
C HIS A 353 11.00 -6.19 18.32
N ILE A 354 10.31 -7.26 18.66
CA ILE A 354 10.70 -8.63 18.28
C ILE A 354 10.18 -9.00 16.90
N LEU A 355 9.01 -8.43 16.53
CA LEU A 355 8.34 -8.66 15.26
C LEU A 355 7.45 -7.46 14.94
N ALA A 356 7.37 -7.12 13.67
CA ALA A 356 6.41 -6.14 13.18
C ALA A 356 5.70 -6.67 11.93
N ALA A 357 4.41 -6.40 11.82
CA ALA A 357 3.58 -6.67 10.66
C ALA A 357 2.57 -5.54 10.48
N GLU A 358 2.21 -5.25 9.24
CA GLU A 358 1.21 -4.25 8.90
C GLU A 358 0.18 -4.83 7.94
N SER A 359 -1.07 -4.42 8.10
CA SER A 359 -2.15 -4.78 7.20
C SER A 359 -2.57 -3.54 6.41
N ASP A 360 -2.14 -3.46 5.13
CA ASP A 360 -2.38 -2.33 4.22
C ASP A 360 -2.46 -2.77 2.75
N PHE A 361 -2.81 -4.03 2.49
CA PHE A 361 -2.86 -4.55 1.12
C PHE A 361 -4.26 -5.02 0.70
N GLY A 362 -5.30 -4.39 1.26
CA GLY A 362 -6.68 -4.68 0.95
C GLY A 362 -7.33 -5.73 1.85
N ALA A 363 -8.51 -6.22 1.46
CA ALA A 363 -9.39 -7.04 2.29
C ALA A 363 -9.83 -8.34 1.62
N ASP A 364 -9.13 -8.82 0.60
CA ASP A 364 -9.42 -10.11 -0.04
C ASP A 364 -8.63 -11.23 0.65
N LYS A 365 -8.85 -12.48 0.22
CA LYS A 365 -8.19 -13.65 0.80
C LYS A 365 -6.68 -13.57 0.67
N ILE A 366 -5.99 -13.82 1.77
CA ILE A 366 -4.53 -14.00 1.77
C ILE A 366 -4.24 -15.28 1.00
N TYR A 367 -3.40 -15.20 -0.01
CA TYR A 367 -3.02 -16.34 -0.84
C TYR A 367 -1.62 -16.88 -0.54
N ARG A 368 -0.76 -16.05 0.10
CA ARG A 368 0.64 -16.37 0.41
C ARG A 368 1.10 -15.60 1.64
N PHE A 369 1.91 -16.24 2.47
CA PHE A 369 2.53 -15.62 3.63
C PHE A 369 4.04 -15.51 3.43
N ASP A 370 4.52 -14.30 3.14
CA ASP A 370 5.94 -13.96 3.05
C ASP A 370 6.46 -13.54 4.43
N THR A 371 7.72 -13.84 4.71
CA THR A 371 8.37 -13.47 5.97
C THR A 371 9.66 -12.68 5.72
N ARG A 372 10.20 -12.05 6.76
CA ARG A 372 11.54 -11.47 6.79
C ARG A 372 12.17 -11.75 8.14
N PHE A 373 12.52 -13.00 8.36
CA PHE A 373 13.10 -13.48 9.60
C PHE A 373 14.61 -13.67 9.46
N GLY A 374 15.36 -13.38 10.53
CA GLY A 374 16.78 -13.70 10.60
C GLY A 374 17.03 -15.21 10.48
N GLU A 375 18.24 -15.61 10.09
CA GLU A 375 18.58 -17.03 9.82
C GLU A 375 18.21 -17.96 10.96
N GLY A 376 18.46 -17.57 12.22
CA GLY A 376 18.13 -18.37 13.42
C GLY A 376 16.63 -18.56 13.65
N ALA A 377 15.78 -17.72 13.06
CA ALA A 377 14.33 -17.79 13.20
C ALA A 377 13.61 -18.42 11.98
N LEU A 378 14.33 -18.76 10.91
CA LEU A 378 13.75 -19.41 9.73
C LEU A 378 12.99 -20.70 10.02
N PRO A 379 13.41 -21.59 10.96
CA PRO A 379 12.63 -22.76 11.33
C PRO A 379 11.24 -22.41 11.87
N TYR A 380 11.11 -21.30 12.61
CA TYR A 380 9.82 -20.79 13.10
C TYR A 380 8.97 -20.20 11.98
N ALA A 381 9.59 -19.45 11.03
CA ALA A 381 8.90 -18.96 9.85
C ALA A 381 8.21 -20.10 9.09
N ARG A 382 8.94 -21.20 8.88
CA ARG A 382 8.41 -22.41 8.23
C ARG A 382 7.29 -23.07 9.02
N ALA A 383 7.42 -23.14 10.35
CA ALA A 383 6.37 -23.66 11.20
C ALA A 383 5.08 -22.85 11.11
N ILE A 384 5.18 -21.52 11.12
CA ILE A 384 4.04 -20.61 10.94
C ILE A 384 3.41 -20.84 9.56
N GLN A 385 4.20 -20.89 8.48
CA GLN A 385 3.70 -21.15 7.14
C GLN A 385 2.92 -22.46 7.05
N GLN A 386 3.43 -23.54 7.65
CA GLN A 386 2.73 -24.82 7.70
C GLN A 386 1.40 -24.75 8.47
N MET A 387 1.33 -23.98 9.55
CA MET A 387 0.09 -23.78 10.29
C MET A 387 -0.96 -22.99 9.49
N LEU A 388 -0.55 -22.19 8.50
CA LEU A 388 -1.44 -21.41 7.65
C LEU A 388 -1.93 -22.17 6.39
N GLU A 389 -1.26 -23.27 6.00
CA GLU A 389 -1.65 -24.07 4.81
C GLU A 389 -3.10 -24.57 4.85
N PRO A 390 -3.64 -25.06 6.00
CA PRO A 390 -5.05 -25.48 6.08
C PRO A 390 -6.05 -24.36 5.80
N LEU A 391 -5.63 -23.08 5.94
CA LEU A 391 -6.44 -21.91 5.60
C LEU A 391 -6.35 -21.53 4.11
N GLY A 392 -5.61 -22.30 3.31
CA GLY A 392 -5.37 -22.01 1.89
C GLY A 392 -4.31 -20.95 1.62
N ILE A 393 -3.47 -20.65 2.63
CA ILE A 393 -2.38 -19.68 2.54
C ILE A 393 -1.09 -20.43 2.21
N ALA A 394 -0.53 -20.20 1.02
CA ALA A 394 0.69 -20.85 0.58
C ALA A 394 1.93 -20.30 1.33
N PRO A 395 2.96 -21.14 1.56
CA PRO A 395 4.23 -20.65 2.03
C PRO A 395 4.88 -19.72 0.99
N GLY A 396 5.45 -18.64 1.46
CA GLY A 396 6.11 -17.64 0.63
C GLY A 396 7.63 -17.60 0.81
N HIS A 397 8.24 -16.52 0.35
CA HIS A 397 9.67 -16.28 0.48
C HIS A 397 10.00 -15.46 1.75
N ASN A 398 11.30 -15.39 2.09
CA ASN A 398 11.77 -14.61 3.25
C ASN A 398 12.30 -13.23 2.82
N LEU A 399 11.53 -12.50 2.00
CA LEU A 399 11.88 -11.18 1.50
C LEU A 399 10.68 -10.21 1.62
N ALA A 400 9.87 -10.37 2.67
CA ALA A 400 8.73 -9.50 2.92
C ALA A 400 9.17 -8.05 3.15
N GLY A 401 8.38 -7.09 2.68
CA GLY A 401 8.57 -5.66 2.96
C GLY A 401 7.95 -5.22 4.27
N GLY A 402 7.03 -6.01 4.82
CA GLY A 402 6.35 -5.77 6.10
C GLY A 402 5.12 -4.87 6.01
N GLY A 403 5.15 -3.82 5.25
CA GLY A 403 4.12 -2.79 5.09
C GLY A 403 4.74 -1.40 4.96
N PRO A 404 4.00 -0.40 4.51
CA PRO A 404 4.56 0.93 4.27
C PRO A 404 5.14 1.59 5.52
N ASP A 405 4.35 1.70 6.59
CA ASP A 405 4.76 2.40 7.82
C ASP A 405 5.84 1.63 8.58
N ILE A 406 5.72 0.31 8.72
CA ILE A 406 6.74 -0.48 9.42
C ILE A 406 8.04 -0.61 8.62
N SER A 407 8.03 -0.37 7.31
CA SER A 407 9.26 -0.30 6.51
C SER A 407 10.16 0.89 6.89
N MET A 408 9.64 1.83 7.68
CA MET A 408 10.39 2.96 8.24
C MET A 408 11.13 2.58 9.53
N LEU A 409 10.81 1.45 10.14
CA LEU A 409 11.54 0.94 11.29
C LEU A 409 12.92 0.43 10.84
N PRO A 410 13.97 0.56 11.68
CA PRO A 410 15.24 -0.12 11.42
C PRO A 410 15.02 -1.64 11.35
N GLU A 411 15.95 -2.36 10.76
CA GLU A 411 15.89 -3.83 10.74
C GLU A 411 15.83 -4.37 12.18
N LEU A 412 14.78 -5.14 12.46
CA LEU A 412 14.49 -5.74 13.76
C LEU A 412 15.24 -7.08 13.92
#